data_cc4d8ef700a1cae9fdf8252a05e72079
#
_entry.id   cc4d8ef700a1cae9fdf8252a05e72079
#
_cell.length_a   1.000
_cell.length_b   1.000
_cell.length_c   1.000
_cell.angle_alpha   90.00
_cell.angle_beta   90.00
_cell.angle_gamma   90.00
#
_symmetry.space_group_name_H-M   'P 1'
#
loop_
_entity.id
_entity.type
_entity.pdbx_description
1 polymer ?
#
loop_
_entity_poly.entity_id
_entity_poly.type
_entity_poly.pdbx_seq_one_letter_code
_entity_poly.pdbx_strand_id
1 'polypeptide(L)'
;MAEQHDMFDDIIEISKGVDALKNPFGGITDALLGTVDESKPHWNPADYKERPRVNCIPCLACKSEKSSCHACMDVCPVSVIEIEDGAIDVLDSCRKCGLCVAACPTEAFVSPRLQPKKVYDAVARAATAHETAYVTCTRALKRIPRENEVLVACVGDVTRETWFSILTDFPNVSVYLPLDICANCRNTCGEEMLGEAISEAEEWAGRGMGLEVEPRDLKCNKRREYERKEFMDKIVRQTGLTVSKLTPATAAVASVTQRIREHSSRVSALEKTLNSACGVTTQKRRRILTQGRQLMLSTLQQHPELAENVRVQFPEFDHDRCTMCGACVEACPTFACDLLDGGKLAIEPTYCIGCGLCAEVCSDHALKMVERDGSELVVPDPEAERKAKLAAEAKAEYAEAKAEVKQKLGRALDQIEKLAD
;
A
#
# COMPACT_ATOMS: atom_id res chain seq x y z
N MET A 1 39.38 3.45 -25.35
CA MET A 1 37.98 2.98 -25.43
C MET A 1 37.22 4.14 -26.05
N ALA A 2 36.76 3.99 -27.29
CA ALA A 2 36.07 5.04 -28.03
C ALA A 2 34.60 5.03 -27.54
N GLU A 3 34.13 6.20 -27.09
CA GLU A 3 32.73 6.43 -26.85
C GLU A 3 31.95 6.27 -28.15
N GLN A 4 31.01 5.35 -28.18
CA GLN A 4 30.05 5.23 -29.28
C GLN A 4 29.07 6.40 -29.16
N HIS A 5 29.23 7.41 -29.98
CA HIS A 5 28.24 8.44 -30.23
C HIS A 5 26.99 7.77 -30.82
N ASP A 6 25.85 7.94 -30.17
CA ASP A 6 24.56 7.37 -30.63
C ASP A 6 24.03 8.29 -31.74
N MET A 7 23.61 7.68 -32.87
CA MET A 7 23.05 8.37 -34.02
C MET A 7 21.79 9.24 -33.69
N PHE A 8 21.17 8.99 -32.56
CA PHE A 8 20.05 9.79 -32.04
C PHE A 8 20.48 11.14 -31.48
N ASP A 9 21.69 11.27 -30.91
CA ASP A 9 22.18 12.53 -30.38
C ASP A 9 22.47 13.51 -31.55
N ASP A 10 22.99 13.02 -32.66
CA ASP A 10 23.22 13.82 -33.86
C ASP A 10 21.91 14.33 -34.51
N ILE A 11 20.82 13.54 -34.45
CA ILE A 11 19.52 13.97 -34.97
C ILE A 11 18.89 15.06 -34.07
N ILE A 12 19.09 15.00 -32.76
CA ILE A 12 18.60 16.02 -31.81
C ILE A 12 19.36 17.34 -32.01
N GLU A 13 20.66 17.30 -32.25
CA GLU A 13 21.43 18.52 -32.56
C GLU A 13 21.05 19.15 -33.91
N ILE A 14 20.80 18.32 -34.92
CA ILE A 14 20.34 18.80 -36.25
C ILE A 14 18.94 19.42 -36.15
N SER A 15 18.04 18.83 -35.35
CA SER A 15 16.68 19.39 -35.16
C SER A 15 16.72 20.76 -34.46
N LYS A 16 17.57 20.95 -33.47
CA LYS A 16 17.78 22.25 -32.79
C LYS A 16 18.33 23.30 -33.77
N GLY A 17 19.22 22.93 -34.68
CA GLY A 17 19.74 23.82 -35.71
C GLY A 17 18.71 24.21 -36.77
N VAL A 18 17.81 23.31 -37.13
CA VAL A 18 16.74 23.56 -38.11
C VAL A 18 15.61 24.42 -37.52
N ASP A 19 15.30 24.28 -36.25
CA ASP A 19 14.30 25.13 -35.57
C ASP A 19 14.79 26.57 -35.40
N ALA A 20 16.08 26.77 -35.17
CA ALA A 20 16.71 28.10 -35.15
C ALA A 20 16.66 28.78 -36.54
N LEU A 21 16.74 28.05 -37.64
CA LEU A 21 16.62 28.56 -39.00
C LEU A 21 15.18 28.87 -39.43
N LYS A 22 14.20 28.17 -38.83
CA LYS A 22 12.77 28.38 -39.09
C LYS A 22 12.18 29.57 -38.35
N ASN A 23 12.85 30.05 -37.31
CA ASN A 23 12.34 31.12 -36.45
C ASN A 23 13.47 32.13 -36.11
N PRO A 24 13.94 32.93 -37.10
CA PRO A 24 15.09 33.86 -36.90
C PRO A 24 14.80 34.97 -35.86
N PHE A 25 13.56 35.11 -35.40
CA PHE A 25 13.15 36.05 -34.35
C PHE A 25 12.88 35.37 -33.01
N GLY A 26 13.02 34.04 -32.91
CA GLY A 26 12.75 33.27 -31.68
C GLY A 26 13.57 33.77 -30.49
N GLY A 27 14.86 34.11 -30.72
CA GLY A 27 15.70 34.62 -29.64
C GLY A 27 15.31 36.03 -29.13
N ILE A 28 14.58 36.81 -29.90
CA ILE A 28 14.07 38.14 -29.48
C ILE A 28 12.74 37.99 -28.74
N THR A 29 11.91 37.05 -29.15
CA THR A 29 10.68 36.73 -28.45
C THR A 29 10.95 36.07 -27.11
N ASP A 30 11.94 35.20 -27.00
CA ASP A 30 12.36 34.58 -25.74
C ASP A 30 12.98 35.59 -24.75
N ALA A 31 13.72 36.58 -25.26
CA ALA A 31 14.26 37.69 -24.46
C ALA A 31 13.18 38.67 -23.99
N LEU A 32 12.07 38.81 -24.73
CA LEU A 32 10.94 39.70 -24.39
C LEU A 32 9.89 39.01 -23.51
N LEU A 33 9.73 37.68 -23.62
CA LEU A 33 8.76 36.90 -22.86
C LEU A 33 9.35 36.26 -21.58
N GLY A 34 10.64 36.49 -21.31
CA GLY A 34 11.40 35.84 -20.26
C GLY A 34 11.79 34.42 -20.67
N THR A 35 13.08 34.14 -20.62
CA THR A 35 13.64 32.81 -20.85
C THR A 35 12.84 31.82 -20.00
N VAL A 36 12.30 30.76 -20.62
CA VAL A 36 11.81 29.62 -19.90
C VAL A 36 12.94 29.13 -19.02
N ASP A 37 12.79 29.29 -17.71
CA ASP A 37 13.79 28.89 -16.74
C ASP A 37 13.84 27.36 -16.75
N GLU A 38 14.76 26.78 -17.51
CA GLU A 38 14.94 25.32 -17.63
C GLU A 38 15.26 24.66 -16.27
N SER A 39 15.60 25.46 -15.25
CA SER A 39 15.78 24.98 -13.87
C SER A 39 14.49 24.70 -13.14
N LYS A 40 13.33 25.16 -13.65
CA LYS A 40 12.03 24.88 -13.03
C LYS A 40 11.48 23.52 -13.48
N PRO A 41 11.05 22.68 -12.54
CA PRO A 41 10.47 21.40 -12.88
C PRO A 41 9.27 21.59 -13.81
N HIS A 42 9.35 21.02 -15.02
CA HIS A 42 8.29 21.07 -16.02
C HIS A 42 7.28 19.95 -15.78
N TRP A 43 5.98 20.26 -15.91
CA TRP A 43 4.94 19.25 -15.82
C TRP A 43 4.98 18.31 -17.03
N ASN A 44 5.27 17.04 -16.78
CA ASN A 44 5.16 16.00 -17.77
C ASN A 44 4.45 14.77 -17.14
N PRO A 45 3.22 14.44 -17.59
CA PRO A 45 2.49 13.31 -17.05
C PRO A 45 3.17 11.96 -17.30
N ALA A 46 4.10 11.87 -18.25
CA ALA A 46 4.85 10.66 -18.53
C ALA A 46 5.81 10.28 -17.38
N ASP A 47 6.30 11.26 -16.63
CA ASP A 47 7.20 11.05 -15.49
C ASP A 47 6.55 10.29 -14.34
N TYR A 48 5.21 10.23 -14.33
CA TYR A 48 4.40 9.55 -13.33
C TYR A 48 3.82 8.22 -13.82
N LYS A 49 4.17 7.78 -15.03
CA LYS A 49 3.67 6.57 -15.67
C LYS A 49 4.82 5.64 -16.01
N GLU A 50 4.67 4.38 -15.69
CA GLU A 50 5.67 3.37 -15.96
C GLU A 50 5.03 2.12 -16.56
N ARG A 51 5.70 1.53 -17.54
CA ARG A 51 5.28 0.23 -18.09
C ARG A 51 5.45 -0.83 -17.03
N PRO A 52 4.43 -1.65 -16.74
CA PRO A 52 4.57 -2.73 -15.78
C PRO A 52 5.58 -3.77 -16.28
N ARG A 53 6.38 -4.29 -15.37
CA ARG A 53 7.21 -5.48 -15.58
C ARG A 53 6.35 -6.68 -15.30
N VAL A 54 6.59 -7.76 -16.01
CA VAL A 54 5.83 -9.00 -15.87
C VAL A 54 6.68 -10.09 -15.22
N ASN A 55 6.03 -10.93 -14.43
CA ASN A 55 6.60 -12.12 -13.81
C ASN A 55 5.60 -13.28 -14.03
N CYS A 56 5.95 -14.21 -14.91
CA CYS A 56 5.08 -15.34 -15.23
C CYS A 56 4.94 -16.36 -14.09
N ILE A 57 5.92 -16.40 -13.16
CA ILE A 57 5.97 -17.44 -12.11
C ILE A 57 4.70 -17.46 -11.25
N PRO A 58 4.18 -16.33 -10.70
CA PRO A 58 2.96 -16.34 -9.93
C PRO A 58 1.67 -16.25 -10.78
N CYS A 59 1.77 -16.02 -12.10
CA CYS A 59 0.59 -15.86 -12.95
C CYS A 59 -0.24 -17.14 -13.01
N LEU A 60 -1.55 -17.03 -12.76
CA LEU A 60 -2.47 -18.17 -12.73
C LEU A 60 -2.58 -18.84 -14.11
N ALA A 61 -2.76 -18.05 -15.16
CA ALA A 61 -2.87 -18.55 -16.52
C ALA A 61 -1.55 -19.21 -17.01
N CYS A 62 -0.38 -18.68 -16.59
CA CYS A 62 0.91 -19.31 -16.91
C CYS A 62 1.16 -20.61 -16.10
N LYS A 63 0.55 -20.73 -14.91
CA LYS A 63 0.72 -21.90 -14.05
C LYS A 63 -0.12 -23.11 -14.48
N SER A 64 -1.28 -22.89 -15.05
CA SER A 64 -2.19 -23.97 -15.40
C SER A 64 -3.07 -23.59 -16.57
N GLU A 65 -3.14 -24.47 -17.56
CA GLU A 65 -4.08 -24.36 -18.67
C GLU A 65 -5.55 -24.44 -18.25
N LYS A 66 -5.82 -24.96 -17.04
CA LYS A 66 -7.17 -24.98 -16.45
C LYS A 66 -7.58 -23.66 -15.82
N SER A 67 -6.65 -22.70 -15.72
CA SER A 67 -6.97 -21.39 -15.15
C SER A 67 -7.87 -20.58 -16.04
N SER A 68 -8.96 -20.07 -15.47
CA SER A 68 -9.89 -19.15 -16.13
C SER A 68 -9.47 -17.68 -15.97
N CYS A 69 -8.31 -17.38 -15.38
CA CYS A 69 -7.88 -16.02 -15.07
C CYS A 69 -7.48 -15.23 -16.30
N HIS A 70 -8.20 -14.14 -16.57
CA HIS A 70 -7.89 -13.14 -17.58
C HIS A 70 -8.03 -11.68 -17.06
N ALA A 71 -8.03 -11.48 -15.73
CA ALA A 71 -8.29 -10.21 -15.09
C ALA A 71 -7.44 -9.02 -15.63
N CYS A 72 -6.15 -9.24 -15.93
CA CYS A 72 -5.30 -8.20 -16.49
C CYS A 72 -5.66 -7.83 -17.95
N MET A 73 -6.18 -8.78 -18.71
CA MET A 73 -6.64 -8.55 -20.09
C MET A 73 -7.96 -7.78 -20.11
N ASP A 74 -8.91 -8.12 -19.23
CA ASP A 74 -10.22 -7.49 -19.13
C ASP A 74 -10.14 -5.99 -18.82
N VAL A 75 -9.24 -5.61 -17.91
CA VAL A 75 -9.07 -4.21 -17.51
C VAL A 75 -8.15 -3.42 -18.44
N CYS A 76 -7.55 -4.05 -19.45
CA CYS A 76 -6.64 -3.37 -20.33
C CYS A 76 -7.39 -2.52 -21.37
N PRO A 77 -7.35 -1.17 -21.29
CA PRO A 77 -8.15 -0.29 -22.15
C PRO A 77 -7.70 -0.26 -23.61
N VAL A 78 -6.68 -1.00 -23.98
CA VAL A 78 -6.11 -1.09 -25.32
C VAL A 78 -5.78 -2.53 -25.74
N SER A 79 -6.15 -3.53 -24.93
CA SER A 79 -6.00 -4.97 -25.21
C SER A 79 -4.60 -5.34 -25.72
N VAL A 80 -3.57 -4.92 -24.97
CA VAL A 80 -2.15 -5.12 -25.33
C VAL A 80 -1.44 -6.17 -24.47
N ILE A 81 -2.20 -6.94 -23.71
CA ILE A 81 -1.67 -8.03 -22.86
C ILE A 81 -2.04 -9.33 -23.52
N GLU A 82 -1.04 -10.12 -23.82
CA GLU A 82 -1.15 -11.46 -24.42
C GLU A 82 -0.52 -12.47 -23.46
N ILE A 83 -1.21 -13.59 -23.26
CA ILE A 83 -0.71 -14.69 -22.40
C ILE A 83 -0.79 -15.96 -23.24
N GLU A 84 0.36 -16.43 -23.68
CA GLU A 84 0.48 -17.64 -24.53
C GLU A 84 1.70 -18.46 -24.07
N ASP A 85 1.62 -19.77 -24.16
CA ASP A 85 2.70 -20.71 -23.88
C ASP A 85 3.41 -20.49 -22.52
N GLY A 86 2.65 -20.05 -21.50
CA GLY A 86 3.20 -19.77 -20.16
C GLY A 86 4.01 -18.48 -20.08
N ALA A 87 3.95 -17.61 -21.08
CA ALA A 87 4.59 -16.30 -21.12
C ALA A 87 3.54 -15.18 -21.13
N ILE A 88 3.93 -14.02 -20.62
CA ILE A 88 3.11 -12.80 -20.65
C ILE A 88 3.87 -11.78 -21.49
N ASP A 89 3.20 -11.29 -22.52
CA ASP A 89 3.68 -10.18 -23.34
C ASP A 89 2.80 -8.94 -23.15
N VAL A 90 3.45 -7.77 -23.10
CA VAL A 90 2.79 -6.47 -23.08
C VAL A 90 3.30 -5.65 -24.26
N LEU A 91 2.45 -5.35 -25.22
CA LEU A 91 2.84 -4.65 -26.44
C LEU A 91 3.25 -3.18 -26.19
N ASP A 92 3.98 -2.58 -27.12
CA ASP A 92 4.53 -1.21 -26.97
C ASP A 92 3.48 -0.10 -26.89
N SER A 93 2.27 -0.35 -27.42
CA SER A 93 1.13 0.56 -27.31
C SER A 93 0.53 0.68 -25.90
N CYS A 94 1.16 0.07 -24.89
CA CYS A 94 0.78 0.15 -23.48
C CYS A 94 0.66 1.60 -22.99
N ARG A 95 -0.51 1.94 -22.42
CA ARG A 95 -0.79 3.28 -21.85
C ARG A 95 -0.13 3.57 -20.51
N LYS A 96 0.51 2.58 -19.91
CA LYS A 96 1.19 2.71 -18.61
C LYS A 96 0.24 3.20 -17.51
N CYS A 97 -1.02 2.75 -17.54
CA CYS A 97 -2.07 3.18 -16.60
C CYS A 97 -2.04 2.43 -15.28
N GLY A 98 -1.44 1.24 -15.20
CA GLY A 98 -1.32 0.45 -13.98
C GLY A 98 -2.52 -0.45 -13.66
N LEU A 99 -3.65 -0.38 -14.37
CA LEU A 99 -4.87 -1.14 -14.06
C LEU A 99 -4.61 -2.66 -13.98
N CYS A 100 -3.76 -3.20 -14.86
CA CYS A 100 -3.36 -4.61 -14.80
C CYS A 100 -2.55 -4.97 -13.55
N VAL A 101 -1.88 -3.99 -12.91
CA VAL A 101 -1.16 -4.20 -11.64
C VAL A 101 -2.17 -4.39 -10.51
N ALA A 102 -3.20 -3.54 -10.45
CA ALA A 102 -4.26 -3.62 -9.44
C ALA A 102 -5.16 -4.85 -9.61
N ALA A 103 -5.50 -5.19 -10.87
CA ALA A 103 -6.37 -6.32 -11.17
C ALA A 103 -5.72 -7.70 -10.94
N CYS A 104 -4.37 -7.77 -10.91
CA CYS A 104 -3.67 -9.06 -10.81
C CYS A 104 -3.67 -9.58 -9.37
N PRO A 105 -4.38 -10.68 -9.04
CA PRO A 105 -4.48 -11.18 -7.66
C PRO A 105 -3.14 -11.72 -7.13
N THR A 106 -2.20 -12.07 -8.02
CA THR A 106 -0.91 -12.67 -7.66
C THR A 106 0.27 -11.72 -7.78
N GLU A 107 0.01 -10.44 -8.10
CA GLU A 107 1.06 -9.43 -8.35
C GLU A 107 2.06 -9.88 -9.45
N ALA A 108 1.58 -10.59 -10.48
CA ALA A 108 2.38 -10.96 -11.64
C ALA A 108 2.80 -9.73 -12.48
N PHE A 109 2.06 -8.64 -12.38
CA PHE A 109 2.40 -7.34 -12.95
C PHE A 109 2.95 -6.44 -11.85
N VAL A 110 4.13 -5.90 -12.04
CA VAL A 110 4.80 -5.05 -11.06
C VAL A 110 5.19 -3.72 -11.71
N SER A 111 4.70 -2.63 -11.14
CA SER A 111 5.22 -1.30 -11.45
C SER A 111 6.00 -0.78 -10.24
N PRO A 112 7.28 -0.39 -10.39
CA PRO A 112 8.08 0.12 -9.28
C PRO A 112 7.47 1.33 -8.56
N ARG A 113 6.62 2.11 -9.22
CA ARG A 113 5.95 3.28 -8.64
C ARG A 113 4.64 2.95 -7.97
N LEU A 114 3.90 1.94 -8.48
CA LEU A 114 2.55 1.57 -8.06
C LEU A 114 2.52 0.36 -7.12
N GLN A 115 3.65 0.01 -6.54
CA GLN A 115 3.67 -1.04 -5.52
C GLN A 115 2.81 -0.62 -4.33
N PRO A 116 1.91 -1.50 -3.81
CA PRO A 116 1.02 -1.21 -2.70
C PRO A 116 1.71 -0.50 -1.54
N LYS A 117 2.85 -1.00 -1.09
CA LYS A 117 3.64 -0.40 -0.01
C LYS A 117 4.13 1.01 -0.35
N LYS A 118 4.55 1.29 -1.58
CA LYS A 118 5.05 2.62 -1.98
C LYS A 118 3.94 3.66 -2.03
N VAL A 119 2.77 3.27 -2.55
CA VAL A 119 1.58 4.13 -2.54
C VAL A 119 1.18 4.44 -1.11
N TYR A 120 1.07 3.41 -0.27
CA TYR A 120 0.80 3.57 1.16
C TYR A 120 1.81 4.50 1.85
N ASP A 121 3.11 4.28 1.67
CA ASP A 121 4.17 5.11 2.28
C ASP A 121 4.12 6.57 1.77
N ALA A 122 3.75 6.80 0.52
CA ALA A 122 3.58 8.16 -0.03
C ALA A 122 2.39 8.87 0.62
N VAL A 123 1.24 8.18 0.73
CA VAL A 123 0.05 8.69 1.41
C VAL A 123 0.33 8.92 2.89
N ALA A 124 1.00 7.99 3.57
CA ALA A 124 1.38 8.12 4.97
C ALA A 124 2.21 9.37 5.24
N ARG A 125 3.21 9.66 4.39
CA ARG A 125 4.01 10.88 4.49
C ARG A 125 3.17 12.14 4.31
N ALA A 126 2.31 12.17 3.28
CA ALA A 126 1.44 13.30 2.98
C ALA A 126 0.43 13.55 4.10
N ALA A 127 -0.28 12.51 4.55
CA ALA A 127 -1.32 12.58 5.58
C ALA A 127 -0.76 12.92 6.97
N THR A 128 0.47 12.52 7.26
CA THR A 128 1.10 12.83 8.53
C THR A 128 1.58 14.27 8.60
N ALA A 129 2.08 14.82 7.50
CA ALA A 129 2.62 16.18 7.44
C ALA A 129 1.53 17.26 7.30
N HIS A 130 0.39 16.93 6.72
CA HIS A 130 -0.64 17.89 6.33
C HIS A 130 -1.99 17.60 7.01
N GLU A 131 -2.84 18.63 7.07
CA GLU A 131 -4.21 18.51 7.58
C GLU A 131 -5.06 17.59 6.71
N THR A 132 -4.85 17.62 5.38
CA THR A 132 -5.49 16.74 4.41
C THR A 132 -4.47 16.30 3.36
N ALA A 133 -4.46 15.01 3.04
CA ALA A 133 -3.72 14.45 1.93
C ALA A 133 -4.67 14.01 0.83
N TYR A 134 -4.24 14.15 -0.42
CA TYR A 134 -5.06 13.82 -1.58
C TYR A 134 -4.38 12.76 -2.42
N VAL A 135 -5.16 11.76 -2.85
CA VAL A 135 -4.73 10.81 -3.88
C VAL A 135 -5.45 11.18 -5.18
N THR A 136 -4.69 11.28 -6.26
CA THR A 136 -5.24 11.72 -7.55
C THR A 136 -4.45 11.15 -8.72
N CYS A 137 -4.96 11.29 -9.93
CA CYS A 137 -4.29 10.81 -11.13
C CYS A 137 -3.72 11.94 -11.99
N THR A 138 -2.80 11.58 -12.90
CA THR A 138 -2.15 12.53 -13.82
C THR A 138 -3.13 13.32 -14.69
N ARG A 139 -4.29 12.72 -15.01
CA ARG A 139 -5.31 13.37 -15.83
C ARG A 139 -6.12 14.40 -15.04
N ALA A 140 -6.40 14.12 -13.77
CA ALA A 140 -7.17 15.02 -12.91
C ALA A 140 -6.35 16.24 -12.49
N LEU A 141 -5.10 16.04 -12.06
CA LEU A 141 -4.29 17.10 -11.48
C LEU A 141 -3.74 18.07 -12.53
N LYS A 142 -3.21 17.58 -13.65
CA LYS A 142 -2.66 18.35 -14.80
C LYS A 142 -1.59 19.39 -14.43
N ARG A 143 -0.90 19.22 -13.31
CA ARG A 143 0.19 20.05 -12.82
C ARG A 143 1.10 19.23 -11.91
N ILE A 144 2.23 19.81 -11.55
CA ILE A 144 3.13 19.23 -10.55
C ILE A 144 2.39 19.09 -9.21
N PRO A 145 2.43 17.89 -8.59
CA PRO A 145 1.76 17.66 -7.30
C PRO A 145 2.42 18.48 -6.18
N ARG A 146 1.62 18.95 -5.25
CA ARG A 146 2.08 19.53 -3.99
C ARG A 146 2.52 18.43 -3.02
N GLU A 147 3.13 18.80 -1.91
CA GLU A 147 3.66 17.86 -0.91
C GLU A 147 2.59 16.94 -0.29
N ASN A 148 1.33 17.40 -0.27
CA ASN A 148 0.19 16.64 0.24
C ASN A 148 -0.63 15.92 -0.85
N GLU A 149 -0.19 15.94 -2.08
CA GLU A 149 -0.86 15.32 -3.22
C GLU A 149 -0.06 14.11 -3.70
N VAL A 150 -0.63 12.94 -3.59
CA VAL A 150 -0.03 11.68 -4.06
C VAL A 150 -0.57 11.40 -5.45
N LEU A 151 0.33 11.40 -6.43
CA LEU A 151 -0.03 11.24 -7.82
C LEU A 151 0.22 9.81 -8.29
N VAL A 152 -0.84 9.16 -8.76
CA VAL A 152 -0.83 7.84 -9.38
C VAL A 152 -1.10 7.94 -10.88
N ALA A 153 -0.81 6.90 -11.64
CA ALA A 153 -1.05 6.90 -13.09
C ALA A 153 -2.56 6.93 -13.40
N CYS A 154 -3.32 6.15 -12.65
CA CYS A 154 -4.79 6.11 -12.63
C CYS A 154 -5.23 5.79 -11.19
N VAL A 155 -6.28 6.39 -10.69
CA VAL A 155 -6.78 6.10 -9.33
C VAL A 155 -7.30 4.65 -9.18
N GLY A 156 -7.70 4.01 -10.29
CA GLY A 156 -8.08 2.60 -10.32
C GLY A 156 -6.88 1.63 -10.25
N ASP A 157 -5.63 2.13 -10.18
CA ASP A 157 -4.44 1.27 -10.02
C ASP A 157 -4.09 0.97 -8.55
N VAL A 158 -4.86 1.51 -7.60
CA VAL A 158 -4.68 1.29 -6.17
C VAL A 158 -5.60 0.17 -5.70
N THR A 159 -5.02 -0.89 -5.14
CA THR A 159 -5.77 -2.08 -4.70
C THR A 159 -6.63 -1.81 -3.48
N ARG A 160 -7.70 -2.61 -3.29
CA ARG A 160 -8.58 -2.54 -2.11
C ARG A 160 -7.83 -2.73 -0.79
N GLU A 161 -6.85 -3.63 -0.74
CA GLU A 161 -6.03 -3.84 0.45
C GLU A 161 -5.21 -2.60 0.81
N THR A 162 -4.73 -1.88 -0.22
CA THR A 162 -4.02 -0.61 -0.03
C THR A 162 -4.96 0.47 0.47
N TRP A 163 -6.17 0.60 -0.13
CA TRP A 163 -7.20 1.52 0.34
C TRP A 163 -7.66 1.22 1.75
N PHE A 164 -7.89 -0.05 2.08
CA PHE A 164 -8.22 -0.48 3.44
C PHE A 164 -7.21 0.00 4.48
N SER A 165 -5.91 -0.24 4.20
CA SER A 165 -4.83 0.19 5.10
C SER A 165 -4.75 1.71 5.21
N ILE A 166 -4.91 2.44 4.09
CA ILE A 166 -4.93 3.91 4.07
C ILE A 166 -6.09 4.45 4.89
N LEU A 167 -7.31 3.94 4.65
CA LEU A 167 -8.51 4.38 5.35
C LEU A 167 -8.44 4.15 6.84
N THR A 168 -7.93 2.99 7.25
CA THR A 168 -7.79 2.64 8.65
C THR A 168 -6.80 3.54 9.38
N ASP A 169 -5.63 3.77 8.80
CA ASP A 169 -4.54 4.48 9.47
C ASP A 169 -4.63 6.01 9.34
N PHE A 170 -5.25 6.54 8.25
CA PHE A 170 -5.25 7.97 7.93
C PHE A 170 -6.65 8.54 7.68
N PRO A 171 -7.31 9.08 8.72
CA PRO A 171 -8.66 9.65 8.60
C PRO A 171 -8.73 10.92 7.74
N ASN A 172 -7.61 11.51 7.40
CA ASN A 172 -7.49 12.78 6.69
C ASN A 172 -7.06 12.62 5.23
N VAL A 173 -7.35 11.48 4.63
CA VAL A 173 -7.10 11.22 3.21
C VAL A 173 -8.38 11.39 2.42
N SER A 174 -8.30 12.06 1.27
CA SER A 174 -9.37 12.22 0.30
C SER A 174 -8.87 11.87 -1.11
N VAL A 175 -9.76 11.44 -1.97
CA VAL A 175 -9.50 11.29 -3.40
C VAL A 175 -9.89 12.60 -4.09
N TYR A 176 -9.04 13.12 -4.97
CA TYR A 176 -9.36 14.24 -5.83
C TYR A 176 -9.65 13.77 -7.25
N LEU A 177 -10.91 13.92 -7.69
CA LEU A 177 -11.35 13.64 -9.05
C LEU A 177 -12.40 14.68 -9.48
N PRO A 178 -12.09 15.55 -10.45
CA PRO A 178 -13.07 16.42 -11.06
C PRO A 178 -14.23 15.62 -11.67
N LEU A 179 -15.42 16.18 -11.60
CA LEU A 179 -16.62 15.59 -12.20
C LEU A 179 -16.37 15.22 -13.68
N ASP A 180 -16.92 14.12 -14.11
CA ASP A 180 -16.86 13.60 -15.49
C ASP A 180 -15.45 13.37 -16.05
N ILE A 181 -14.39 13.49 -15.22
CA ILE A 181 -13.01 13.32 -15.69
C ILE A 181 -12.74 11.90 -16.19
N CYS A 182 -13.36 10.91 -15.55
CA CYS A 182 -13.22 9.50 -15.91
C CYS A 182 -14.08 9.14 -17.12
N ALA A 183 -15.28 9.68 -17.27
CA ALA A 183 -16.16 9.44 -18.40
C ALA A 183 -15.50 9.77 -19.75
N ASN A 184 -14.62 10.79 -19.77
CA ASN A 184 -13.84 11.20 -20.95
C ASN A 184 -12.40 10.68 -20.92
N CYS A 185 -12.10 9.67 -20.08
CA CYS A 185 -10.76 9.13 -19.93
C CYS A 185 -10.49 8.02 -20.96
N ARG A 186 -9.20 7.92 -21.35
CA ARG A 186 -8.74 6.81 -22.19
C ARG A 186 -8.65 5.48 -21.42
N ASN A 187 -8.62 5.52 -20.10
CA ASN A 187 -8.60 4.35 -19.22
C ASN A 187 -10.04 4.07 -18.77
N THR A 188 -10.80 3.41 -19.62
CA THR A 188 -12.25 3.23 -19.48
C THR A 188 -12.68 2.51 -18.21
N CYS A 189 -11.91 1.51 -17.75
CA CYS A 189 -12.23 0.73 -16.54
C CYS A 189 -11.75 1.38 -15.24
N GLY A 190 -11.05 2.53 -15.30
CA GLY A 190 -10.37 3.09 -14.11
C GLY A 190 -11.31 3.62 -13.03
N GLU A 191 -12.50 4.10 -13.39
CA GLU A 191 -13.52 4.58 -12.47
C GLU A 191 -14.23 3.43 -11.75
N GLU A 192 -14.60 2.41 -12.51
CA GLU A 192 -15.24 1.19 -12.00
C GLU A 192 -14.31 0.49 -10.99
N MET A 193 -13.06 0.24 -11.36
CA MET A 193 -12.06 -0.35 -10.48
C MET A 193 -11.83 0.47 -9.20
N LEU A 194 -11.82 1.81 -9.30
CA LEU A 194 -11.73 2.67 -8.13
C LEU A 194 -12.96 2.49 -7.23
N GLY A 195 -14.17 2.53 -7.82
CA GLY A 195 -15.43 2.40 -7.10
C GLY A 195 -15.52 1.09 -6.33
N GLU A 196 -15.20 -0.02 -6.98
CA GLU A 196 -15.17 -1.34 -6.35
C GLU A 196 -14.14 -1.41 -5.22
N ALA A 197 -12.89 -1.00 -5.49
CA ALA A 197 -11.82 -1.07 -4.51
C ALA A 197 -12.06 -0.18 -3.27
N ILE A 198 -12.63 1.03 -3.46
CA ILE A 198 -12.98 1.91 -2.34
C ILE A 198 -14.19 1.37 -1.58
N SER A 199 -15.25 0.92 -2.26
CA SER A 199 -16.45 0.40 -1.61
C SER A 199 -16.11 -0.76 -0.67
N GLU A 200 -15.33 -1.74 -1.14
CA GLU A 200 -14.88 -2.84 -0.29
C GLU A 200 -14.00 -2.36 0.87
N ALA A 201 -13.07 -1.43 0.59
CA ALA A 201 -12.18 -0.88 1.62
C ALA A 201 -12.93 -0.09 2.69
N GLU A 202 -14.00 0.65 2.33
CA GLU A 202 -14.87 1.37 3.24
C GLU A 202 -15.66 0.43 4.14
N GLU A 203 -16.21 -0.64 3.57
CA GLU A 203 -16.88 -1.70 4.35
C GLU A 203 -15.93 -2.33 5.37
N TRP A 204 -14.71 -2.67 4.97
CA TRP A 204 -13.71 -3.28 5.84
C TRP A 204 -13.24 -2.33 6.94
N ALA A 205 -13.01 -1.07 6.60
CA ALA A 205 -12.55 -0.06 7.55
C ALA A 205 -13.65 0.53 8.44
N GLY A 206 -14.93 0.30 8.09
CA GLY A 206 -16.08 0.87 8.78
C GLY A 206 -16.18 2.41 8.66
N ARG A 207 -15.60 2.99 7.58
CA ARG A 207 -15.54 4.44 7.38
C ARG A 207 -15.39 4.82 5.92
N GLY A 208 -15.96 5.96 5.54
CA GLY A 208 -15.94 6.49 4.18
C GLY A 208 -14.67 7.28 3.84
N MET A 209 -14.36 7.33 2.54
CA MET A 209 -13.32 8.13 1.90
C MET A 209 -13.85 9.54 1.60
N GLY A 210 -13.02 10.56 1.82
CA GLY A 210 -13.31 11.90 1.33
C GLY A 210 -13.16 11.99 -0.19
N LEU A 211 -14.06 12.72 -0.86
CA LEU A 211 -13.98 12.99 -2.29
C LEU A 211 -14.01 14.50 -2.55
N GLU A 212 -12.98 15.00 -3.21
CA GLU A 212 -12.90 16.39 -3.65
C GLU A 212 -13.05 16.47 -5.17
N VAL A 213 -13.85 17.38 -5.64
CA VAL A 213 -14.15 17.53 -7.09
C VAL A 213 -13.64 18.83 -7.67
N GLU A 214 -13.47 19.87 -6.86
CA GLU A 214 -13.04 21.19 -7.30
C GLU A 214 -11.56 21.46 -6.98
N PRO A 215 -10.75 21.98 -7.91
CA PRO A 215 -9.34 22.31 -7.65
C PRO A 215 -9.13 23.30 -6.49
N ARG A 216 -10.12 24.17 -6.22
CA ARG A 216 -10.09 25.17 -5.13
C ARG A 216 -10.18 24.54 -3.73
N ASP A 217 -10.72 23.31 -3.64
CA ASP A 217 -10.88 22.61 -2.37
C ASP A 217 -9.59 21.89 -1.95
N LEU A 218 -8.63 21.76 -2.86
CA LEU A 218 -7.30 21.22 -2.59
C LEU A 218 -6.48 22.21 -1.75
N LYS A 219 -6.52 22.06 -0.43
CA LYS A 219 -5.75 22.87 0.52
C LYS A 219 -4.44 22.18 0.87
N CYS A 220 -3.34 22.93 0.90
CA CYS A 220 -2.04 22.43 1.29
C CYS A 220 -1.60 23.02 2.62
N ASN A 221 -2.37 22.73 3.67
CA ASN A 221 -2.08 23.20 5.03
C ASN A 221 -1.22 22.17 5.74
N LYS A 222 -0.03 22.59 6.19
CA LYS A 222 0.82 21.75 7.04
C LYS A 222 0.25 21.72 8.46
N ARG A 223 0.37 20.61 9.15
CA ARG A 223 0.05 20.53 10.58
C ARG A 223 1.03 21.38 11.38
N ARG A 224 0.55 22.14 12.35
CA ARG A 224 1.36 23.05 13.19
C ARG A 224 2.57 22.36 13.84
N GLU A 225 2.43 21.11 14.21
CA GLU A 225 3.51 20.30 14.78
C GLU A 225 4.65 20.07 13.78
N TYR A 226 4.30 19.91 12.52
CA TYR A 226 5.26 19.69 11.43
C TYR A 226 5.97 20.98 11.02
N GLU A 227 5.29 22.12 11.00
CA GLU A 227 5.87 23.45 10.75
C GLU A 227 6.93 23.80 11.79
N ARG A 228 6.66 23.53 13.06
CA ARG A 228 7.63 23.73 14.16
C ARG A 228 8.89 22.90 13.99
N LYS A 229 8.77 21.68 13.50
CA LYS A 229 9.93 20.83 13.22
C LYS A 229 10.80 21.40 12.11
N GLU A 230 10.18 21.71 10.97
CA GLU A 230 10.89 22.24 9.81
C GLU A 230 11.64 23.53 10.17
N PHE A 231 11.03 24.38 11.01
CA PHE A 231 11.64 25.56 11.55
C PHE A 231 12.86 25.23 12.45
N MET A 232 12.72 24.27 13.36
CA MET A 232 13.81 23.86 14.24
C MET A 232 14.95 23.18 13.47
N ASP A 233 14.65 22.31 12.50
CA ASP A 233 15.64 21.66 11.65
C ASP A 233 16.43 22.67 10.81
N LYS A 234 15.77 23.75 10.34
CA LYS A 234 16.44 24.87 9.65
C LYS A 234 17.40 25.62 10.57
N ILE A 235 16.97 25.90 11.82
CA ILE A 235 17.83 26.56 12.81
C ILE A 235 19.06 25.69 13.13
N VAL A 236 18.86 24.38 13.38
CA VAL A 236 19.95 23.46 13.68
C VAL A 236 20.97 23.39 12.52
N ARG A 237 20.49 23.33 11.27
CA ARG A 237 21.35 23.32 10.08
C ARG A 237 22.11 24.63 9.88
N GLN A 238 21.49 25.78 10.20
CA GLN A 238 22.11 27.09 10.03
C GLN A 238 23.09 27.45 11.16
N THR A 239 22.85 26.97 12.38
CA THR A 239 23.63 27.36 13.57
C THR A 239 24.65 26.32 13.99
N GLY A 240 24.59 25.08 13.46
CA GLY A 240 25.50 23.99 13.85
C GLY A 240 25.34 23.53 15.31
N LEU A 241 24.33 24.04 16.03
CA LEU A 241 24.10 23.75 17.43
C LEU A 241 23.44 22.36 17.58
N THR A 242 24.14 21.44 18.18
CA THR A 242 23.58 20.16 18.65
C THR A 242 22.69 20.43 19.85
N VAL A 243 21.37 20.41 19.67
CA VAL A 243 20.39 20.54 20.74
C VAL A 243 20.39 19.25 21.57
N SER A 244 21.19 19.21 22.62
CA SER A 244 21.36 18.05 23.51
C SER A 244 20.29 17.90 24.59
N LYS A 245 19.23 18.73 24.59
CA LYS A 245 18.09 18.60 25.52
C LYS A 245 16.78 18.74 24.83
N LEU A 246 16.05 17.62 24.74
CA LEU A 246 14.71 17.49 24.25
C LEU A 246 13.73 18.39 25.01
N THR A 247 13.20 19.41 24.33
CA THR A 247 12.01 20.11 24.80
C THR A 247 10.75 19.33 24.40
N PRO A 248 9.61 19.51 25.08
CA PRO A 248 8.35 18.81 24.75
C PRO A 248 7.92 18.94 23.28
N ALA A 249 8.32 20.01 22.59
CA ALA A 249 8.05 20.23 21.17
C ALA A 249 8.82 19.28 20.24
N THR A 250 10.01 18.81 20.67
CA THR A 250 10.79 17.82 19.90
C THR A 250 10.26 16.39 20.08
N ALA A 251 9.56 16.11 21.19
CA ALA A 251 8.94 14.82 21.44
C ALA A 251 7.75 14.55 20.49
N ALA A 252 6.93 15.57 20.20
CA ALA A 252 5.79 15.43 19.26
C ALA A 252 6.24 15.16 17.83
N VAL A 253 7.39 15.69 17.45
CA VAL A 253 7.98 15.53 16.11
C VAL A 253 8.70 14.20 15.94
N ALA A 254 9.39 13.75 16.98
CA ALA A 254 9.91 12.39 17.01
C ALA A 254 8.77 11.40 16.73
N SER A 255 7.55 11.67 17.23
CA SER A 255 6.38 10.82 17.07
C SER A 255 5.96 10.63 15.59
N VAL A 256 6.08 11.64 14.72
CA VAL A 256 5.64 11.57 13.31
C VAL A 256 6.61 10.76 12.44
N THR A 257 7.90 11.08 12.49
CA THR A 257 8.93 10.30 11.79
C THR A 257 9.02 8.89 12.37
N GLN A 258 8.76 8.76 13.67
CA GLN A 258 8.71 7.50 14.37
C GLN A 258 7.51 6.67 13.91
N ARG A 259 6.30 7.23 13.74
CA ARG A 259 5.12 6.51 13.21
C ARG A 259 5.36 5.93 11.81
N ILE A 260 5.98 6.69 10.90
CA ILE A 260 6.30 6.19 9.56
C ILE A 260 7.35 5.07 9.64
N ARG A 261 8.38 5.23 10.47
CA ARG A 261 9.38 4.18 10.71
C ARG A 261 8.78 2.96 11.40
N GLU A 262 7.92 3.16 12.38
CA GLU A 262 7.22 2.11 13.10
C GLU A 262 6.32 1.32 12.18
N HIS A 263 5.58 1.97 11.27
CA HIS A 263 4.78 1.26 10.26
C HIS A 263 5.66 0.41 9.33
N SER A 264 6.71 1.00 8.76
CA SER A 264 7.63 0.24 7.89
C SER A 264 8.34 -0.89 8.65
N SER A 265 8.68 -0.69 9.92
CA SER A 265 9.28 -1.74 10.76
C SER A 265 8.28 -2.82 11.15
N ARG A 266 7.01 -2.47 11.38
CA ARG A 266 5.92 -3.41 11.67
C ARG A 266 5.65 -4.35 10.51
N VAL A 267 5.50 -3.81 9.30
CA VAL A 267 5.32 -4.62 8.08
C VAL A 267 6.48 -5.61 7.91
N SER A 268 7.71 -5.15 8.16
CA SER A 268 8.90 -6.02 8.09
C SER A 268 8.97 -7.03 9.23
N ALA A 269 8.52 -6.66 10.44
CA ALA A 269 8.44 -7.57 11.59
C ALA A 269 7.37 -8.64 11.39
N LEU A 270 6.20 -8.27 10.88
CA LEU A 270 5.13 -9.19 10.49
C LEU A 270 5.64 -10.23 9.49
N GLU A 271 6.28 -9.78 8.41
CA GLU A 271 6.84 -10.67 7.40
C GLU A 271 7.87 -11.64 8.02
N LYS A 272 8.73 -11.16 8.89
CA LYS A 272 9.71 -11.98 9.60
C LYS A 272 9.03 -13.01 10.51
N THR A 273 7.99 -12.62 11.22
CA THR A 273 7.21 -13.50 12.10
C THR A 273 6.51 -14.59 11.29
N LEU A 274 5.81 -14.24 10.22
CA LEU A 274 5.16 -15.18 9.32
C LEU A 274 6.16 -16.13 8.67
N ASN A 275 7.26 -15.62 8.13
CA ASN A 275 8.29 -16.43 7.50
C ASN A 275 8.95 -17.43 8.48
N SER A 276 9.03 -17.11 9.77
CA SER A 276 9.58 -18.02 10.79
C SER A 276 8.55 -19.04 11.29
N ALA A 277 7.28 -18.68 11.37
CA ALA A 277 6.22 -19.54 11.91
C ALA A 277 5.63 -20.49 10.85
N CYS A 278 5.23 -19.94 9.71
CA CYS A 278 4.52 -20.69 8.67
C CYS A 278 5.02 -20.41 7.23
N GLY A 279 6.16 -19.74 7.09
CA GLY A 279 6.70 -19.31 5.80
C GLY A 279 7.28 -20.42 4.90
N VAL A 280 7.33 -21.66 5.37
CA VAL A 280 7.90 -22.81 4.64
C VAL A 280 6.92 -23.97 4.64
N THR A 281 6.69 -24.57 3.47
CA THR A 281 5.87 -25.77 3.30
C THR A 281 6.57 -27.04 3.80
N THR A 282 5.82 -28.12 3.97
CA THR A 282 6.36 -29.45 4.29
C THR A 282 7.43 -29.90 3.27
N GLN A 283 7.25 -29.52 1.99
CA GLN A 283 8.22 -29.78 0.92
C GLN A 283 9.39 -28.78 0.86
N LYS A 284 9.57 -27.96 1.92
CA LYS A 284 10.61 -26.92 2.02
C LYS A 284 10.53 -25.81 0.95
N ARG A 285 9.35 -25.58 0.35
CA ARG A 285 9.09 -24.43 -0.52
C ARG A 285 8.80 -23.21 0.35
N ARG A 286 9.37 -22.05 0.01
CA ARG A 286 9.07 -20.80 0.70
C ARG A 286 7.72 -20.25 0.21
N ARG A 287 6.82 -19.96 1.14
CA ARG A 287 5.55 -19.30 0.84
C ARG A 287 5.77 -17.86 0.40
N ILE A 288 4.92 -17.38 -0.50
CA ILE A 288 5.00 -16.03 -1.09
C ILE A 288 3.88 -15.18 -0.50
N LEU A 289 4.25 -14.07 0.11
CA LEU A 289 3.32 -13.06 0.61
C LEU A 289 3.28 -11.89 -0.37
N THR A 290 2.10 -11.61 -0.97
CA THR A 290 1.91 -10.44 -1.84
C THR A 290 1.93 -9.16 -1.03
N GLN A 291 2.32 -8.03 -1.63
CA GLN A 291 2.46 -6.76 -0.91
C GLN A 291 1.12 -6.23 -0.41
N GLY A 292 0.06 -6.36 -1.23
CA GLY A 292 -1.30 -6.00 -0.81
C GLY A 292 -1.74 -6.80 0.41
N ARG A 293 -1.54 -8.13 0.37
CA ARG A 293 -1.83 -9.01 1.51
C ARG A 293 -1.01 -8.65 2.75
N GLN A 294 0.27 -8.33 2.58
CA GLN A 294 1.14 -7.92 3.67
C GLN A 294 0.66 -6.63 4.36
N LEU A 295 0.21 -5.63 3.59
CA LEU A 295 -0.39 -4.41 4.15
C LEU A 295 -1.67 -4.72 4.93
N MET A 296 -2.59 -5.49 4.34
CA MET A 296 -3.84 -5.90 4.98
C MET A 296 -3.60 -6.63 6.31
N LEU A 297 -2.70 -7.62 6.32
CA LEU A 297 -2.35 -8.36 7.55
C LEU A 297 -1.73 -7.45 8.61
N SER A 298 -0.89 -6.48 8.19
CA SER A 298 -0.30 -5.50 9.10
C SER A 298 -1.36 -4.59 9.72
N THR A 299 -2.37 -4.22 8.96
CA THR A 299 -3.51 -3.41 9.45
C THR A 299 -4.37 -4.23 10.41
N LEU A 300 -4.72 -5.47 10.07
CA LEU A 300 -5.49 -6.37 10.93
C LEU A 300 -4.75 -6.75 12.21
N GLN A 301 -3.42 -6.83 12.19
CA GLN A 301 -2.63 -7.06 13.40
C GLN A 301 -2.78 -5.93 14.43
N GLN A 302 -2.97 -4.69 13.96
CA GLN A 302 -3.15 -3.52 14.82
C GLN A 302 -4.61 -3.27 15.19
N HIS A 303 -5.51 -3.63 14.29
CA HIS A 303 -6.96 -3.43 14.35
C HIS A 303 -7.69 -4.76 14.19
N PRO A 304 -7.49 -5.73 15.12
CA PRO A 304 -8.09 -7.05 15.02
C PRO A 304 -9.62 -7.01 15.02
N GLU A 305 -10.23 -5.96 15.59
CA GLU A 305 -11.66 -5.70 15.58
C GLU A 305 -12.25 -5.52 14.18
N LEU A 306 -11.44 -5.13 13.20
CA LEU A 306 -11.88 -4.98 11.81
C LEU A 306 -11.94 -6.30 11.04
N ALA A 307 -11.37 -7.37 11.59
CA ALA A 307 -11.32 -8.66 10.91
C ALA A 307 -12.72 -9.23 10.59
N GLU A 308 -13.70 -8.98 11.44
CA GLU A 308 -15.09 -9.41 11.22
C GLU A 308 -15.76 -8.70 10.04
N ASN A 309 -15.29 -7.51 9.66
CA ASN A 309 -15.80 -6.75 8.50
C ASN A 309 -15.17 -7.19 7.20
N VAL A 310 -13.93 -7.71 7.25
CA VAL A 310 -13.19 -8.12 6.07
C VAL A 310 -13.81 -9.38 5.48
N ARG A 311 -14.11 -9.36 4.17
CA ARG A 311 -14.62 -10.50 3.42
C ARG A 311 -13.55 -11.00 2.46
N VAL A 312 -13.22 -12.29 2.57
CA VAL A 312 -12.22 -12.95 1.73
C VAL A 312 -12.75 -14.26 1.16
N GLN A 313 -12.36 -14.54 -0.08
CA GLN A 313 -12.61 -15.84 -0.67
C GLN A 313 -11.59 -16.84 -0.14
N PHE A 314 -12.06 -17.97 0.36
CA PHE A 314 -11.22 -19.02 0.94
C PHE A 314 -11.64 -20.40 0.42
N PRO A 315 -10.72 -21.32 0.11
CA PRO A 315 -11.08 -22.66 -0.34
C PRO A 315 -11.51 -23.52 0.83
N GLU A 316 -12.76 -24.00 0.79
CA GLU A 316 -13.27 -25.02 1.66
C GLU A 316 -12.98 -26.41 1.08
N PHE A 317 -12.57 -27.33 1.93
CA PHE A 317 -12.03 -28.63 1.54
C PHE A 317 -12.93 -29.78 2.01
N ASP A 318 -13.31 -30.64 1.06
CA ASP A 318 -14.05 -31.88 1.30
C ASP A 318 -13.07 -33.08 1.35
N HIS A 319 -12.89 -33.60 2.54
CA HIS A 319 -11.98 -34.73 2.81
C HIS A 319 -12.39 -36.02 2.11
N ASP A 320 -13.70 -36.25 1.96
CA ASP A 320 -14.22 -37.51 1.42
C ASP A 320 -14.04 -37.60 -0.10
N ARG A 321 -13.97 -36.47 -0.76
CA ARG A 321 -13.78 -36.37 -2.21
C ARG A 321 -12.32 -36.28 -2.64
N CYS A 322 -11.44 -35.96 -1.73
CA CYS A 322 -10.03 -35.72 -2.06
C CYS A 322 -9.24 -37.02 -2.26
N THR A 323 -8.65 -37.18 -3.43
CA THR A 323 -7.76 -38.31 -3.77
C THR A 323 -6.30 -38.07 -3.39
N MET A 324 -5.96 -36.94 -2.79
CA MET A 324 -4.60 -36.54 -2.38
C MET A 324 -3.60 -36.45 -3.53
N CYS A 325 -4.07 -36.13 -4.73
CA CYS A 325 -3.24 -36.05 -5.95
C CYS A 325 -2.19 -34.93 -5.93
N GLY A 326 -2.35 -33.91 -5.06
CA GLY A 326 -1.40 -32.79 -4.92
C GLY A 326 -1.51 -31.68 -5.97
N ALA A 327 -2.42 -31.78 -6.95
CA ALA A 327 -2.55 -30.79 -8.02
C ALA A 327 -2.78 -29.36 -7.51
N CYS A 328 -3.59 -29.19 -6.46
CA CYS A 328 -3.85 -27.89 -5.83
C CYS A 328 -2.62 -27.30 -5.11
N VAL A 329 -1.71 -28.14 -4.61
CA VAL A 329 -0.46 -27.72 -3.97
C VAL A 329 0.56 -27.22 -5.00
N GLU A 330 0.65 -27.91 -6.14
CA GLU A 330 1.55 -27.50 -7.23
C GLU A 330 1.07 -26.24 -7.95
N ALA A 331 -0.23 -26.14 -8.14
CA ALA A 331 -0.83 -24.98 -8.81
C ALA A 331 -0.86 -23.73 -7.94
N CYS A 332 -0.76 -23.82 -6.59
CA CYS A 332 -0.89 -22.67 -5.72
C CYS A 332 0.22 -21.63 -5.97
N PRO A 333 -0.11 -20.38 -6.37
CA PRO A 333 0.89 -19.37 -6.72
C PRO A 333 1.67 -18.87 -5.51
N THR A 334 1.05 -18.89 -4.33
CA THR A 334 1.65 -18.44 -3.07
C THR A 334 2.15 -19.56 -2.18
N PHE A 335 1.98 -20.82 -2.61
CA PHE A 335 2.26 -22.02 -1.82
C PHE A 335 1.48 -22.05 -0.48
N ALA A 336 0.30 -21.44 -0.43
CA ALA A 336 -0.58 -21.51 0.73
C ALA A 336 -1.12 -22.92 0.96
N CYS A 337 -1.35 -23.69 -0.13
CA CYS A 337 -1.74 -25.09 -0.04
C CYS A 337 -0.49 -25.97 0.23
N ASP A 338 -0.62 -26.94 1.13
CA ASP A 338 0.43 -27.86 1.53
C ASP A 338 -0.15 -29.25 1.85
N LEU A 339 0.62 -30.30 1.61
CA LEU A 339 0.32 -31.65 2.04
C LEU A 339 1.14 -31.99 3.29
N LEU A 340 0.46 -32.15 4.40
CA LEU A 340 1.06 -32.53 5.67
C LEU A 340 1.46 -34.03 5.67
N ASP A 341 2.31 -34.40 6.62
CA ASP A 341 2.65 -35.78 6.86
C ASP A 341 1.38 -36.62 7.12
N GLY A 342 1.25 -37.72 6.38
CA GLY A 342 0.02 -38.52 6.37
C GLY A 342 -0.99 -38.16 5.28
N GLY A 343 -0.62 -37.23 4.37
CA GLY A 343 -1.39 -36.92 3.18
C GLY A 343 -2.61 -36.01 3.42
N LYS A 344 -2.64 -35.26 4.50
CA LYS A 344 -3.72 -34.31 4.79
C LYS A 344 -3.44 -32.96 4.13
N LEU A 345 -4.39 -32.46 3.33
CA LEU A 345 -4.32 -31.10 2.79
C LEU A 345 -4.46 -30.07 3.90
N ALA A 346 -3.58 -29.09 3.93
CA ALA A 346 -3.65 -27.91 4.77
C ALA A 346 -3.56 -26.65 3.89
N ILE A 347 -4.26 -25.60 4.29
CA ILE A 347 -4.27 -24.31 3.60
C ILE A 347 -3.94 -23.24 4.63
N GLU A 348 -2.84 -22.51 4.41
CA GLU A 348 -2.42 -21.44 5.30
C GLU A 348 -3.16 -20.13 4.96
N PRO A 349 -4.09 -19.65 5.84
CA PRO A 349 -4.96 -18.52 5.52
C PRO A 349 -4.19 -17.22 5.22
N THR A 350 -3.11 -16.95 5.95
CA THR A 350 -2.33 -15.73 5.82
C THR A 350 -1.70 -15.56 4.45
N TYR A 351 -1.34 -16.67 3.79
CA TYR A 351 -0.77 -16.68 2.43
C TYR A 351 -1.79 -16.95 1.33
N CYS A 352 -3.00 -17.37 1.67
CA CYS A 352 -4.06 -17.59 0.69
C CYS A 352 -4.64 -16.25 0.22
N ILE A 353 -4.57 -15.99 -1.08
CA ILE A 353 -5.07 -14.77 -1.72
C ILE A 353 -6.47 -14.93 -2.33
N GLY A 354 -7.11 -16.09 -2.14
CA GLY A 354 -8.46 -16.34 -2.65
C GLY A 354 -8.59 -16.45 -4.16
N CYS A 355 -7.52 -16.77 -4.88
CA CYS A 355 -7.48 -16.76 -6.35
C CYS A 355 -8.29 -17.87 -7.05
N GLY A 356 -8.76 -18.89 -6.33
CA GLY A 356 -9.61 -19.96 -6.86
C GLY A 356 -8.91 -21.07 -7.65
N LEU A 357 -7.64 -20.91 -8.05
CA LEU A 357 -6.95 -21.86 -8.92
C LEU A 357 -6.90 -23.28 -8.35
N CYS A 358 -6.78 -23.45 -7.04
CA CYS A 358 -6.80 -24.76 -6.40
C CYS A 358 -8.14 -25.49 -6.61
N ALA A 359 -9.26 -24.80 -6.70
CA ALA A 359 -10.57 -25.36 -7.01
C ALA A 359 -10.69 -25.70 -8.50
N GLU A 360 -10.19 -24.84 -9.40
CA GLU A 360 -10.21 -25.07 -10.87
C GLU A 360 -9.39 -26.28 -11.31
N VAL A 361 -8.22 -26.49 -10.70
CA VAL A 361 -7.36 -27.63 -11.05
C VAL A 361 -7.80 -28.96 -10.44
N CYS A 362 -8.69 -28.93 -9.44
CA CYS A 362 -9.13 -30.13 -8.73
C CYS A 362 -10.10 -30.96 -9.60
N SER A 363 -9.64 -32.09 -10.12
CA SER A 363 -10.46 -33.02 -10.92
C SER A 363 -11.62 -33.64 -10.16
N ASP A 364 -11.45 -33.80 -8.84
CA ASP A 364 -12.45 -34.44 -7.96
C ASP A 364 -13.42 -33.43 -7.34
N HIS A 365 -13.25 -32.14 -7.66
CA HIS A 365 -14.07 -31.05 -7.10
C HIS A 365 -14.13 -31.09 -5.57
N ALA A 366 -13.05 -31.46 -4.93
CA ALA A 366 -12.91 -31.49 -3.47
C ALA A 366 -12.68 -30.12 -2.84
N LEU A 367 -12.45 -29.08 -3.62
CA LEU A 367 -12.26 -27.71 -3.19
C LEU A 367 -13.36 -26.81 -3.76
N LYS A 368 -13.94 -25.99 -2.91
CA LYS A 368 -14.96 -25.00 -3.26
C LYS A 368 -14.59 -23.65 -2.64
N MET A 369 -14.66 -22.58 -3.41
CA MET A 369 -14.46 -21.24 -2.89
C MET A 369 -15.70 -20.79 -2.11
N VAL A 370 -15.47 -20.30 -0.89
CA VAL A 370 -16.49 -19.76 0.01
C VAL A 370 -16.04 -18.43 0.56
N GLU A 371 -16.97 -17.53 0.81
CA GLU A 371 -16.68 -16.28 1.48
C GLU A 371 -16.60 -16.51 2.99
N ARG A 372 -15.54 -15.96 3.61
CA ARG A 372 -15.33 -15.98 5.07
C ARG A 372 -14.94 -14.59 5.55
N ASP A 373 -15.14 -14.35 6.84
CA ASP A 373 -14.56 -13.17 7.47
C ASP A 373 -13.04 -13.29 7.64
N GLY A 374 -12.41 -12.17 7.99
CA GLY A 374 -10.95 -12.08 8.12
C GLY A 374 -10.41 -12.57 9.46
N SER A 375 -11.19 -13.21 10.32
CA SER A 375 -10.75 -13.60 11.67
C SER A 375 -9.52 -14.53 11.65
N GLU A 376 -9.43 -15.42 10.67
CA GLU A 376 -8.28 -16.31 10.46
C GLU A 376 -7.02 -15.57 9.93
N LEU A 377 -7.15 -14.30 9.57
CA LEU A 377 -6.05 -13.47 9.05
C LEU A 377 -5.35 -12.64 10.13
N VAL A 378 -5.89 -12.62 11.34
CA VAL A 378 -5.28 -11.88 12.45
C VAL A 378 -4.03 -12.61 12.92
N VAL A 379 -2.88 -12.01 12.67
CA VAL A 379 -1.57 -12.53 13.10
C VAL A 379 -1.25 -11.96 14.48
N PRO A 380 -1.06 -12.78 15.52
CA PRO A 380 -0.66 -12.28 16.83
C PRO A 380 0.65 -11.47 16.77
N ASP A 381 0.72 -10.38 17.52
CA ASP A 381 1.98 -9.63 17.71
C ASP A 381 2.58 -9.98 19.10
N PRO A 382 3.60 -10.87 19.16
CA PRO A 382 4.19 -11.31 20.41
C PRO A 382 4.85 -10.17 21.21
N GLU A 383 5.31 -9.12 20.51
CA GLU A 383 5.90 -7.95 21.18
C GLU A 383 4.83 -7.05 21.78
N ALA A 384 3.72 -6.83 21.06
CA ALA A 384 2.59 -6.06 21.56
C ALA A 384 1.95 -6.78 22.75
N GLU A 385 1.74 -8.10 22.67
CA GLU A 385 1.21 -8.90 23.79
C GLU A 385 2.12 -8.82 25.04
N ARG A 386 3.44 -8.94 24.86
CA ARG A 386 4.39 -8.80 25.96
C ARG A 386 4.37 -7.39 26.56
N LYS A 387 4.32 -6.35 25.74
CA LYS A 387 4.21 -4.96 26.19
C LYS A 387 2.90 -4.71 26.94
N ALA A 388 1.79 -5.21 26.41
CA ALA A 388 0.48 -5.10 27.03
C ALA A 388 0.45 -5.80 28.40
N LYS A 389 1.06 -6.99 28.52
CA LYS A 389 1.18 -7.72 29.77
C LYS A 389 1.99 -6.96 30.81
N LEU A 390 3.17 -6.45 30.43
CA LEU A 390 4.02 -5.63 31.31
C LEU A 390 3.32 -4.32 31.74
N ALA A 391 2.59 -3.67 30.82
CA ALA A 391 1.82 -2.48 31.15
C ALA A 391 0.66 -2.77 32.10
N ALA A 392 0.00 -3.91 31.94
CA ALA A 392 -1.07 -4.36 32.84
C ALA A 392 -0.53 -4.68 34.23
N GLU A 393 0.61 -5.37 34.33
CA GLU A 393 1.31 -5.66 35.58
C GLU A 393 1.72 -4.37 36.32
N ALA A 394 2.37 -3.43 35.61
CA ALA A 394 2.75 -2.12 36.18
C ALA A 394 1.54 -1.30 36.65
N LYS A 395 0.41 -1.37 35.90
CA LYS A 395 -0.83 -0.68 36.29
C LYS A 395 -1.47 -1.32 37.53
N ALA A 396 -1.39 -2.64 37.67
CA ALA A 396 -1.86 -3.36 38.85
C ALA A 396 -1.02 -3.01 40.08
N GLU A 397 0.32 -3.06 39.97
CA GLU A 397 1.24 -2.66 41.03
C GLU A 397 1.01 -1.20 41.49
N TYR A 398 0.81 -0.28 40.54
CA TYR A 398 0.48 1.11 40.85
C TYR A 398 -0.85 1.26 41.60
N ALA A 399 -1.86 0.49 41.19
CA ALA A 399 -3.16 0.49 41.85
C ALA A 399 -3.11 -0.06 43.26
N GLU A 400 -2.32 -1.12 43.53
CA GLU A 400 -2.10 -1.68 44.85
C GLU A 400 -1.33 -0.71 45.77
N ALA A 401 -0.25 -0.11 45.24
CA ALA A 401 0.52 0.89 45.99
C ALA A 401 -0.36 2.11 46.36
N LYS A 402 -1.20 2.58 45.45
CA LYS A 402 -2.16 3.66 45.69
C LYS A 402 -3.21 3.29 46.74
N ALA A 403 -3.70 2.07 46.73
CA ALA A 403 -4.63 1.58 47.74
C ALA A 403 -3.98 1.48 49.12
N GLU A 404 -2.74 1.02 49.21
CA GLU A 404 -1.97 0.94 50.45
C GLU A 404 -1.71 2.33 51.05
N VAL A 405 -1.31 3.31 50.23
CA VAL A 405 -1.14 4.70 50.65
C VAL A 405 -2.44 5.28 51.18
N LYS A 406 -3.57 5.05 50.47
CA LYS A 406 -4.90 5.50 50.91
C LYS A 406 -5.29 4.88 52.25
N GLN A 407 -5.01 3.59 52.46
CA GLN A 407 -5.26 2.92 53.72
C GLN A 407 -4.41 3.44 54.90
N LYS A 408 -3.13 3.66 54.61
CA LYS A 408 -2.20 4.28 55.63
C LYS A 408 -2.65 5.69 56.02
N LEU A 409 -3.06 6.48 55.02
CA LEU A 409 -3.57 7.84 55.25
C LEU A 409 -4.86 7.83 56.07
N GLY A 410 -5.81 6.93 55.74
CA GLY A 410 -7.06 6.74 56.53
C GLY A 410 -6.79 6.41 57.99
N ARG A 411 -5.87 5.43 58.26
CA ARG A 411 -5.47 5.09 59.63
C ARG A 411 -4.83 6.24 60.39
N ALA A 412 -4.01 7.06 59.72
CA ALA A 412 -3.39 8.24 60.28
C ALA A 412 -4.42 9.34 60.65
N LEU A 413 -5.41 9.55 59.78
CA LEU A 413 -6.52 10.47 60.05
C LEU A 413 -7.37 10.02 61.23
N ASP A 414 -7.73 8.73 61.30
CA ASP A 414 -8.47 8.16 62.44
C ASP A 414 -7.73 8.27 63.77
N GLN A 415 -6.36 8.22 63.73
CA GLN A 415 -5.54 8.41 64.94
C GLN A 415 -5.48 9.89 65.38
N ILE A 416 -5.45 10.83 64.44
CA ILE A 416 -5.47 12.27 64.74
C ILE A 416 -6.84 12.65 65.34
N GLU A 417 -7.93 12.14 64.80
CA GLU A 417 -9.27 12.40 65.30
C GLU A 417 -9.46 11.89 66.74
N LYS A 418 -8.92 10.71 67.06
CA LYS A 418 -8.89 10.16 68.44
C LYS A 418 -8.03 10.89 69.43
N LEU A 419 -7.07 11.72 69.00
CA LEU A 419 -6.24 12.53 69.83
C LEU A 419 -6.79 13.96 70.05
N ALA A 420 -7.80 14.33 69.27
CA ALA A 420 -8.46 15.64 69.36
C ALA A 420 -9.75 15.63 70.24
N ASP A 421 -10.25 14.46 70.57
CA ASP A 421 -11.29 14.20 71.60
C ASP A 421 -10.61 13.91 72.97
#